data_333150abf6812f7089cdad72ed234cd4
#
_entry.id   333150abf6812f7089cdad72ed234cd4
#
_cell.length_a   1.000
_cell.length_b   1.000
_cell.length_c   1.000
_cell.angle_alpha   90.00
_cell.angle_beta   90.00
_cell.angle_gamma   90.00
#
_symmetry.space_group_name_H-M   'P 1'
#
loop_
_entity.id
_entity.type
_entity.pdbx_description
1 polymer ?
#
loop_
_entity_poly.entity_id
_entity_poly.type
_entity_poly.pdbx_seq_one_letter_code
_entity_poly.pdbx_strand_id
1 'polypeptide(L)'
;MIKNIGYNQYEIIQNILKLYNEGRPIECDITYSVGQFYKENAYKNDNGETITIQLQQPKYKFDLYPQTEDIIKLETEGVIPLDDNSVSSIMFDPPFIIRGGDGSKKTSQIANRFCNYSSREELYKSYYLWIKECYRVLKDDGILIIKHQNAINSSCFMTSVEYSWLVAESVGFNTVDSFTLLAKSRIKGNIKQQMHARRYDSVFKVLKKTKSYKSRCLRWCDTETLADIIHGFIKNNIK
;
A
#
# COMPACT_ATOMS: atom_id res chain seq x y z
N MET A 1 25.10 2.09 4.18
CA MET A 1 24.39 2.56 2.94
C MET A 1 23.02 1.91 2.93
N ILE A 2 21.96 2.69 2.71
CA ILE A 2 20.57 2.17 2.60
C ILE A 2 20.37 1.58 1.20
N LYS A 3 19.85 0.35 1.14
CA LYS A 3 19.54 -0.36 -0.09
C LYS A 3 18.01 -0.32 -0.32
N ASN A 4 17.59 -0.28 -1.58
CA ASN A 4 16.17 -0.33 -1.95
C ASN A 4 15.60 -1.75 -2.05
N ILE A 5 16.38 -2.78 -1.75
CA ILE A 5 15.96 -4.18 -1.68
C ILE A 5 16.33 -4.72 -0.31
N GLY A 6 15.40 -5.39 0.35
CA GLY A 6 15.61 -5.96 1.67
C GLY A 6 14.77 -7.20 1.93
N TYR A 7 15.07 -7.90 3.02
CA TYR A 7 14.36 -9.10 3.47
C TYR A 7 13.54 -8.86 4.74
N ASN A 8 13.59 -7.64 5.28
CA ASN A 8 12.88 -7.26 6.50
C ASN A 8 12.06 -5.98 6.26
N GLN A 9 10.74 -6.09 6.43
CA GLN A 9 9.84 -4.96 6.20
C GLN A 9 10.02 -3.83 7.22
N TYR A 10 10.41 -4.14 8.44
CA TYR A 10 10.61 -3.15 9.51
C TYR A 10 11.82 -2.27 9.21
N GLU A 11 12.90 -2.90 8.73
CA GLU A 11 14.10 -2.18 8.27
C GLU A 11 13.79 -1.30 7.06
N ILE A 12 13.02 -1.81 6.09
CA ILE A 12 12.58 -1.02 4.93
C ILE A 12 11.80 0.21 5.38
N ILE A 13 10.79 0.04 6.25
CA ILE A 13 9.99 1.16 6.74
C ILE A 13 10.85 2.15 7.52
N GLN A 14 11.73 1.68 8.41
CA GLN A 14 12.65 2.54 9.15
C GLN A 14 13.56 3.36 8.21
N ASN A 15 14.07 2.73 7.15
CA ASN A 15 14.88 3.40 6.15
C ASN A 15 14.08 4.45 5.35
N ILE A 16 12.83 4.14 4.98
CA ILE A 16 11.92 5.10 4.33
C ILE A 16 11.71 6.31 5.25
N LEU A 17 11.38 6.09 6.51
CA LEU A 17 11.15 7.17 7.46
C LEU A 17 12.40 8.04 7.66
N LYS A 18 13.58 7.42 7.73
CA LYS A 18 14.85 8.12 7.85
C LYS A 18 15.15 9.01 6.64
N LEU A 19 14.87 8.54 5.42
CA LEU A 19 15.18 9.27 4.19
C LEU A 19 14.14 10.32 3.83
N TYR A 20 12.85 10.06 4.08
CA TYR A 20 11.74 10.83 3.52
C TYR A 20 10.82 11.46 4.55
N ASN A 21 10.96 11.12 5.85
CA ASN A 21 10.14 11.67 6.94
C ASN A 21 10.98 12.23 8.11
N GLU A 22 12.26 12.55 7.87
CA GLU A 22 13.18 13.10 8.88
C GLU A 22 13.32 12.19 10.13
N GLY A 23 13.13 10.88 9.96
CA GLY A 23 13.11 9.91 11.06
C GLY A 23 11.85 9.94 11.93
N ARG A 24 10.89 10.82 11.64
CA ARG A 24 9.61 10.88 12.37
C ARG A 24 8.79 9.62 12.12
N PRO A 25 7.99 9.14 13.10
CA PRO A 25 7.14 7.97 12.93
C PRO A 25 6.03 8.21 11.89
N ILE A 26 5.39 7.12 11.46
CA ILE A 26 4.14 7.18 10.70
C ILE A 26 3.08 7.81 11.60
N GLU A 27 2.40 8.85 11.11
CA GLU A 27 1.39 9.56 11.89
C GLU A 27 0.01 8.89 11.78
N CYS A 28 -0.32 8.33 10.61
CA CYS A 28 -1.60 7.69 10.32
C CYS A 28 -1.41 6.37 9.59
N ASP A 29 -2.09 5.32 10.04
CA ASP A 29 -2.19 4.03 9.33
C ASP A 29 -3.67 3.76 9.07
N ILE A 30 -4.05 3.69 7.79
CA ILE A 30 -5.44 3.50 7.35
C ILE A 30 -5.80 2.03 7.08
N THR A 31 -4.84 1.14 7.27
CA THR A 31 -4.97 -0.32 7.13
C THR A 31 -4.30 -1.04 8.30
N TYR A 32 -4.48 -0.49 9.51
CA TYR A 32 -3.74 -0.88 10.70
C TYR A 32 -3.88 -2.36 11.07
N SER A 33 -5.06 -2.94 10.90
CA SER A 33 -5.38 -4.34 11.15
C SER A 33 -5.04 -4.79 12.59
N VAL A 34 -3.94 -5.52 12.79
CA VAL A 34 -3.41 -5.92 14.11
C VAL A 34 -2.10 -5.20 14.45
N GLY A 35 -1.77 -4.14 13.75
CA GLY A 35 -0.56 -3.34 13.95
C GLY A 35 0.75 -4.10 13.70
N GLN A 36 0.74 -5.01 12.72
CA GLN A 36 1.91 -5.87 12.49
C GLN A 36 3.19 -5.08 12.24
N PHE A 37 3.14 -3.94 11.56
CA PHE A 37 4.32 -3.08 11.30
C PHE A 37 4.94 -2.49 12.56
N TYR A 38 4.20 -2.40 13.66
CA TYR A 38 4.59 -1.71 14.89
C TYR A 38 4.94 -2.67 16.04
N LYS A 39 4.90 -3.98 15.78
CA LYS A 39 5.35 -4.99 16.75
C LYS A 39 6.87 -5.08 16.74
N GLU A 40 7.44 -5.40 17.89
CA GLU A 40 8.86 -5.70 17.98
C GLU A 40 9.22 -6.84 17.02
N ASN A 41 10.31 -6.66 16.29
CA ASN A 41 10.84 -7.66 15.38
C ASN A 41 12.36 -7.78 15.53
N ALA A 42 12.81 -8.97 15.87
CA ALA A 42 14.22 -9.31 15.90
C ALA A 42 14.60 -10.11 14.65
N TYR A 43 15.69 -9.73 14.00
CA TYR A 43 16.20 -10.43 12.82
C TYR A 43 17.75 -10.42 12.81
N LYS A 44 18.35 -11.30 12.02
CA LYS A 44 19.79 -11.29 11.79
C LYS A 44 20.11 -10.46 10.56
N ASN A 45 21.02 -9.50 10.71
CA ASN A 45 21.55 -8.71 9.60
C ASN A 45 22.54 -9.54 8.74
N ASP A 46 23.11 -8.92 7.69
CA ASP A 46 24.07 -9.57 6.78
C ASP A 46 25.36 -10.02 7.52
N ASN A 47 25.69 -9.41 8.66
CA ASN A 47 26.85 -9.76 9.50
C ASN A 47 26.53 -10.86 10.54
N GLY A 48 25.30 -11.36 10.58
CA GLY A 48 24.85 -12.36 11.56
C GLY A 48 24.47 -11.79 12.93
N GLU A 49 24.53 -10.47 13.13
CA GLU A 49 24.16 -9.80 14.37
C GLU A 49 22.62 -9.74 14.50
N THR A 50 22.13 -9.95 15.72
CA THR A 50 20.70 -9.80 15.99
C THR A 50 20.36 -8.32 16.16
N ILE A 51 19.52 -7.82 15.28
CA ILE A 51 18.96 -6.46 15.30
C ILE A 51 17.51 -6.54 15.73
N THR A 52 17.11 -5.73 16.71
CA THR A 52 15.73 -5.57 17.12
C THR A 52 15.21 -4.21 16.65
N ILE A 53 14.11 -4.20 15.92
CA ILE A 53 13.43 -2.99 15.48
C ILE A 53 12.00 -3.01 16.04
N GLN A 54 11.60 -1.89 16.62
CA GLN A 54 10.21 -1.59 16.95
C GLN A 54 9.88 -0.19 16.44
N LEU A 55 8.95 -0.10 15.49
CA LEU A 55 8.47 1.17 15.01
C LEU A 55 7.50 1.75 16.03
N GLN A 56 7.54 3.07 16.19
CA GLN A 56 6.58 3.78 17.06
C GLN A 56 5.16 3.63 16.49
N GLN A 57 4.18 3.45 17.40
CA GLN A 57 2.77 3.36 17.05
C GLN A 57 2.30 4.67 16.39
N PRO A 58 1.45 4.59 15.34
CA PRO A 58 0.87 5.77 14.73
C PRO A 58 -0.13 6.45 15.70
N LYS A 59 -0.25 7.76 15.57
CA LYS A 59 -1.24 8.55 16.32
C LYS A 59 -2.67 8.16 15.94
N TYR A 60 -2.90 7.97 14.64
CA TYR A 60 -4.21 7.58 14.09
C TYR A 60 -4.15 6.16 13.53
N LYS A 61 -4.94 5.27 14.12
CA LYS A 61 -5.07 3.88 13.75
C LYS A 61 -6.46 3.65 13.18
N PHE A 62 -6.55 3.44 11.88
CA PHE A 62 -7.81 3.22 11.19
C PHE A 62 -7.84 1.84 10.51
N ASP A 63 -9.02 1.27 10.40
CA ASP A 63 -9.29 0.08 9.59
C ASP A 63 -10.77 0.01 9.23
N LEU A 64 -11.11 -0.56 8.07
CA LEU A 64 -12.50 -0.89 7.70
C LEU A 64 -13.07 -2.01 8.58
N TYR A 65 -12.18 -2.91 9.06
CA TYR A 65 -12.52 -4.10 9.85
C TYR A 65 -11.62 -4.20 11.09
N PRO A 66 -11.77 -3.28 12.07
CA PRO A 66 -10.94 -3.25 13.27
C PRO A 66 -10.86 -4.58 13.97
N GLN A 67 -9.69 -4.95 14.46
CA GLN A 67 -9.45 -6.20 15.19
C GLN A 67 -9.35 -5.98 16.70
N THR A 68 -9.17 -4.73 17.14
CA THR A 68 -9.07 -4.33 18.55
C THR A 68 -9.81 -3.00 18.76
N GLU A 69 -10.20 -2.70 20.00
CA GLU A 69 -11.01 -1.53 20.36
C GLU A 69 -10.28 -0.19 20.21
N ASP A 70 -8.94 -0.21 20.21
CA ASP A 70 -8.12 1.00 20.05
C ASP A 70 -7.96 1.43 18.58
N ILE A 71 -8.57 0.71 17.65
CA ILE A 71 -8.59 1.03 16.22
C ILE A 71 -9.91 1.68 15.86
N ILE A 72 -9.85 2.87 15.26
CA ILE A 72 -11.04 3.58 14.82
C ILE A 72 -11.54 2.94 13.52
N LYS A 73 -12.81 2.51 13.55
CA LYS A 73 -13.46 1.96 12.37
C LYS A 73 -13.71 3.03 11.34
N LEU A 74 -13.31 2.76 10.09
CA LEU A 74 -13.69 3.57 8.94
C LEU A 74 -15.09 3.13 8.46
N GLU A 75 -16.06 4.05 8.52
CA GLU A 75 -17.47 3.73 8.20
C GLU A 75 -17.71 3.66 6.69
N THR A 76 -16.91 4.40 5.92
CA THR A 76 -17.06 4.49 4.47
C THR A 76 -15.71 4.31 3.79
N GLU A 77 -15.67 3.47 2.76
CA GLU A 77 -14.49 3.28 1.95
C GLU A 77 -14.07 4.58 1.26
N GLY A 78 -12.78 4.90 1.32
CA GLY A 78 -12.24 6.13 0.74
C GLY A 78 -12.58 7.40 1.52
N VAL A 79 -12.94 7.29 2.81
CA VAL A 79 -13.19 8.44 3.69
C VAL A 79 -12.37 8.28 4.97
N ILE A 80 -11.46 9.22 5.23
CA ILE A 80 -10.67 9.31 6.45
C ILE A 80 -11.24 10.46 7.30
N PRO A 81 -11.65 10.21 8.57
CA PRO A 81 -12.27 11.23 9.42
C PRO A 81 -11.22 12.21 10.01
N LEU A 82 -10.47 12.82 9.13
CA LEU A 82 -9.45 13.83 9.43
C LEU A 82 -9.62 15.03 8.50
N ASP A 83 -9.20 16.20 8.97
CA ASP A 83 -9.22 17.43 8.20
C ASP A 83 -8.23 17.38 7.01
N ASP A 84 -8.44 18.24 6.04
CA ASP A 84 -7.52 18.46 4.92
C ASP A 84 -6.16 18.91 5.46
N ASN A 85 -5.07 18.41 4.87
CA ASN A 85 -3.70 18.78 5.24
C ASN A 85 -3.39 18.65 6.74
N SER A 86 -3.89 17.59 7.39
CA SER A 86 -3.80 17.38 8.84
C SER A 86 -2.66 16.48 9.29
N VAL A 87 -2.20 15.53 8.45
CA VAL A 87 -1.17 14.54 8.79
C VAL A 87 0.06 14.65 7.90
N SER A 88 1.24 14.29 8.43
CA SER A 88 2.53 14.37 7.72
C SER A 88 2.92 13.06 7.04
N SER A 89 2.39 11.93 7.47
CA SER A 89 2.72 10.63 6.90
C SER A 89 1.58 9.63 7.06
N ILE A 90 1.35 8.84 6.00
CA ILE A 90 0.33 7.80 5.96
C ILE A 90 0.97 6.48 5.53
N MET A 91 0.59 5.37 6.21
CA MET A 91 0.81 3.99 5.76
C MET A 91 -0.49 3.47 5.16
N PHE A 92 -0.37 2.81 4.01
CA PHE A 92 -1.45 2.13 3.31
C PHE A 92 -0.97 0.77 2.79
N ASP A 93 -1.46 -0.32 3.39
CA ASP A 93 -1.20 -1.72 2.97
C ASP A 93 -2.52 -2.35 2.47
N PRO A 94 -3.02 -1.95 1.27
CA PRO A 94 -4.31 -2.42 0.78
C PRO A 94 -4.30 -3.91 0.46
N PRO A 95 -5.46 -4.57 0.46
CA PRO A 95 -5.59 -5.90 -0.10
C PRO A 95 -5.20 -5.89 -1.58
N PHE A 96 -4.57 -6.97 -2.04
CA PHE A 96 -4.15 -7.15 -3.44
C PHE A 96 -4.68 -8.45 -4.05
N ILE A 97 -5.56 -9.14 -3.34
CA ILE A 97 -6.20 -10.40 -3.75
C ILE A 97 -7.70 -10.16 -3.83
N ILE A 98 -8.32 -10.60 -4.91
CA ILE A 98 -9.77 -10.63 -5.05
C ILE A 98 -10.32 -12.00 -4.68
N ARG A 99 -11.57 -12.05 -4.26
CA ARG A 99 -12.26 -13.30 -3.92
C ARG A 99 -12.48 -14.11 -5.20
N GLY A 100 -12.13 -15.38 -5.21
CA GLY A 100 -12.43 -16.27 -6.32
C GLY A 100 -13.95 -16.44 -6.52
N GLY A 101 -14.39 -16.50 -7.79
CA GLY A 101 -15.81 -16.43 -8.21
C GLY A 101 -16.71 -17.60 -7.84
N ASP A 102 -16.33 -18.50 -6.97
CA ASP A 102 -17.08 -19.70 -6.67
C ASP A 102 -17.78 -19.67 -5.27
N GLY A 103 -18.10 -18.50 -4.75
CA GLY A 103 -18.94 -18.39 -3.55
C GLY A 103 -18.43 -19.14 -2.33
N SER A 104 -17.18 -19.57 -2.32
CA SER A 104 -16.60 -20.34 -1.22
C SER A 104 -16.78 -19.56 0.07
N LYS A 105 -17.55 -20.16 0.96
CA LYS A 105 -17.97 -19.64 2.27
C LYS A 105 -16.78 -19.00 2.97
N LYS A 106 -17.04 -17.89 3.67
CA LYS A 106 -16.13 -17.21 4.60
C LYS A 106 -15.51 -18.20 5.60
N THR A 107 -14.48 -18.93 5.21
CA THR A 107 -13.96 -20.05 6.04
C THR A 107 -12.65 -19.72 6.75
N SER A 108 -12.03 -18.55 6.46
CA SER A 108 -10.85 -18.14 7.22
C SER A 108 -10.91 -16.65 7.60
N GLN A 109 -10.42 -16.32 8.78
CA GLN A 109 -10.26 -14.93 9.23
C GLN A 109 -9.39 -14.13 8.25
N ILE A 110 -8.42 -14.78 7.59
CA ILE A 110 -7.55 -14.19 6.58
C ILE A 110 -8.36 -13.75 5.35
N ALA A 111 -9.25 -14.61 4.84
CA ALA A 111 -10.09 -14.26 3.69
C ALA A 111 -11.01 -13.07 3.99
N ASN A 112 -11.54 -12.99 5.22
CA ASN A 112 -12.42 -11.89 5.64
C ASN A 112 -11.66 -10.55 5.77
N ARG A 113 -10.37 -10.57 6.07
CA ARG A 113 -9.55 -9.37 6.27
C ARG A 113 -8.91 -8.85 4.98
N PHE A 114 -8.60 -9.73 4.01
CA PHE A 114 -7.78 -9.39 2.85
C PHE A 114 -8.46 -9.63 1.50
N CYS A 115 -9.65 -10.22 1.46
CA CYS A 115 -10.33 -10.60 0.22
C CYS A 115 -11.77 -10.08 0.21
N ASN A 116 -11.95 -8.75 0.32
CA ASN A 116 -13.30 -8.17 0.38
C ASN A 116 -13.87 -7.83 -0.99
N TYR A 117 -13.03 -7.77 -2.02
CA TYR A 117 -13.43 -7.37 -3.37
C TYR A 117 -13.76 -8.60 -4.20
N SER A 118 -14.85 -8.54 -4.96
CA SER A 118 -15.33 -9.61 -5.82
C SER A 118 -14.74 -9.53 -7.23
N SER A 119 -14.26 -8.36 -7.63
CA SER A 119 -13.69 -8.13 -8.94
C SER A 119 -12.44 -7.23 -8.89
N ARG A 120 -11.68 -7.23 -9.98
CA ARG A 120 -10.53 -6.35 -10.16
C ARG A 120 -10.96 -4.88 -10.19
N GLU A 121 -12.08 -4.62 -10.82
CA GLU A 121 -12.66 -3.28 -10.98
C GLU A 121 -13.02 -2.68 -9.62
N GLU A 122 -13.64 -3.45 -8.72
CA GLU A 122 -13.94 -3.04 -7.35
C GLU A 122 -12.65 -2.75 -6.57
N LEU A 123 -11.66 -3.64 -6.64
CA LEU A 123 -10.37 -3.44 -5.97
C LEU A 123 -9.66 -2.17 -6.46
N TYR A 124 -9.64 -1.95 -7.76
CA TYR A 124 -8.98 -0.79 -8.36
C TYR A 124 -9.74 0.52 -8.07
N LYS A 125 -11.08 0.48 -8.04
CA LYS A 125 -11.88 1.60 -7.56
C LYS A 125 -11.56 1.96 -6.11
N SER A 126 -11.40 0.96 -5.25
CA SER A 126 -10.99 1.16 -3.87
C SER A 126 -9.62 1.86 -3.78
N TYR A 127 -8.63 1.41 -4.55
CA TYR A 127 -7.32 2.07 -4.58
C TYR A 127 -7.42 3.55 -4.97
N TYR A 128 -8.23 3.86 -5.99
CA TYR A 128 -8.46 5.24 -6.39
C TYR A 128 -9.05 6.09 -5.26
N LEU A 129 -10.10 5.59 -4.61
CA LEU A 129 -10.77 6.30 -3.52
C LEU A 129 -9.82 6.57 -2.35
N TRP A 130 -9.09 5.55 -1.90
CA TRP A 130 -8.14 5.67 -0.79
C TRP A 130 -6.95 6.57 -1.13
N ILE A 131 -6.35 6.45 -2.29
CA ILE A 131 -5.19 7.27 -2.69
C ILE A 131 -5.61 8.74 -2.82
N LYS A 132 -6.77 9.03 -3.40
CA LYS A 132 -7.33 10.38 -3.48
C LYS A 132 -7.58 10.97 -2.08
N GLU A 133 -8.11 10.17 -1.17
CA GLU A 133 -8.38 10.61 0.19
C GLU A 133 -7.08 10.82 1.00
N CYS A 134 -6.08 9.95 0.84
CA CYS A 134 -4.76 10.17 1.39
C CYS A 134 -4.15 11.49 0.92
N TYR A 135 -4.34 11.85 -0.36
CA TYR A 135 -3.87 13.14 -0.88
C TYR A 135 -4.56 14.31 -0.19
N ARG A 136 -5.87 14.22 0.08
CA ARG A 136 -6.62 15.27 0.77
C ARG A 136 -6.08 15.52 2.19
N VAL A 137 -5.92 14.46 2.99
CA VAL A 137 -5.56 14.59 4.41
C VAL A 137 -4.07 14.82 4.66
N LEU A 138 -3.19 14.47 3.71
CA LEU A 138 -1.76 14.75 3.82
C LEU A 138 -1.46 16.24 3.74
N LYS A 139 -0.55 16.70 4.61
CA LYS A 139 0.07 18.01 4.51
C LYS A 139 0.91 18.13 3.24
N ASP A 140 1.16 19.37 2.81
CA ASP A 140 2.19 19.61 1.80
C ASP A 140 3.53 19.04 2.30
N ASP A 141 4.30 18.46 1.39
CA ASP A 141 5.53 17.74 1.68
C ASP A 141 5.37 16.45 2.51
N GLY A 142 4.15 16.10 2.89
CA GLY A 142 3.85 14.83 3.55
C GLY A 142 4.04 13.63 2.63
N ILE A 143 4.23 12.45 3.22
CA ILE A 143 4.49 11.21 2.50
C ILE A 143 3.37 10.20 2.66
N LEU A 144 3.05 9.50 1.56
CA LEU A 144 2.24 8.29 1.54
C LEU A 144 3.16 7.10 1.23
N ILE A 145 3.13 6.10 2.09
CA ILE A 145 3.82 4.82 1.89
C ILE A 145 2.76 3.79 1.51
N ILE A 146 2.80 3.28 0.28
CA ILE A 146 1.91 2.20 -0.15
C ILE A 146 2.72 0.90 -0.22
N LYS A 147 2.31 -0.11 0.56
CA LYS A 147 2.86 -1.46 0.44
C LYS A 147 1.86 -2.32 -0.31
N HIS A 148 2.28 -2.90 -1.42
CA HIS A 148 1.42 -3.75 -2.24
C HIS A 148 2.22 -4.80 -3.02
N GLN A 149 1.49 -5.67 -3.73
CA GLN A 149 2.06 -6.77 -4.51
C GLN A 149 1.21 -7.01 -5.75
N ASN A 150 1.87 -7.31 -6.88
CA ASN A 150 1.18 -7.87 -8.03
C ASN A 150 0.76 -9.32 -7.75
N ALA A 151 -0.39 -9.72 -8.22
CA ALA A 151 -0.96 -11.04 -7.98
C ALA A 151 -1.39 -11.71 -9.30
N ILE A 152 -1.65 -13.02 -9.25
CA ILE A 152 -2.34 -13.73 -10.32
C ILE A 152 -3.65 -14.23 -9.73
N ASN A 153 -4.74 -13.85 -10.36
CA ASN A 153 -6.07 -14.31 -10.00
C ASN A 153 -6.77 -14.89 -11.25
N SER A 154 -7.29 -16.10 -11.14
CA SER A 154 -7.97 -16.78 -12.25
C SER A 154 -7.20 -16.70 -13.58
N SER A 155 -5.91 -17.02 -13.54
CA SER A 155 -4.96 -16.94 -14.67
C SER A 155 -4.74 -15.54 -15.26
N CYS A 156 -5.28 -14.49 -14.64
CA CYS A 156 -5.07 -13.11 -15.04
C CYS A 156 -4.02 -12.44 -14.14
N PHE A 157 -3.02 -11.82 -14.73
CA PHE A 157 -2.02 -11.05 -14.01
C PHE A 157 -2.59 -9.69 -13.61
N MET A 158 -2.61 -9.41 -12.29
CA MET A 158 -3.10 -8.16 -11.72
C MET A 158 -1.92 -7.22 -11.46
N THR A 159 -1.92 -6.09 -12.13
CA THR A 159 -0.89 -5.05 -12.06
C THR A 159 -1.22 -4.02 -10.98
N SER A 160 -1.45 -4.49 -9.75
CA SER A 160 -1.88 -3.63 -8.63
C SER A 160 -0.83 -2.58 -8.27
N VAL A 161 0.46 -2.93 -8.39
CA VAL A 161 1.58 -2.01 -8.12
C VAL A 161 1.62 -0.86 -9.12
N GLU A 162 1.51 -1.17 -10.40
CA GLU A 162 1.53 -0.20 -11.49
C GLU A 162 0.28 0.67 -11.47
N TYR A 163 -0.89 0.05 -11.25
CA TYR A 163 -2.16 0.78 -11.19
C TYR A 163 -2.17 1.81 -10.04
N SER A 164 -1.79 1.42 -8.83
CA SER A 164 -1.79 2.34 -7.68
C SER A 164 -0.78 3.48 -7.87
N TRP A 165 0.36 3.19 -8.51
CA TRP A 165 1.32 4.21 -8.88
C TRP A 165 0.73 5.22 -9.87
N LEU A 166 0.13 4.78 -10.97
CA LEU A 166 -0.50 5.66 -11.95
C LEU A 166 -1.63 6.51 -11.34
N VAL A 167 -2.45 5.90 -10.47
CA VAL A 167 -3.49 6.63 -9.73
C VAL A 167 -2.86 7.71 -8.84
N ALA A 168 -1.82 7.38 -8.09
CA ALA A 168 -1.17 8.34 -7.20
C ALA A 168 -0.62 9.55 -7.99
N GLU A 169 0.06 9.30 -9.10
CA GLU A 169 0.56 10.36 -9.98
C GLU A 169 -0.59 11.21 -10.55
N SER A 170 -1.72 10.57 -10.93
CA SER A 170 -2.88 11.28 -11.49
C SER A 170 -3.60 12.19 -10.49
N VAL A 171 -3.54 11.88 -9.20
CA VAL A 171 -4.12 12.73 -8.14
C VAL A 171 -3.16 13.79 -7.61
N GLY A 172 -1.91 13.81 -8.08
CA GLY A 172 -0.93 14.85 -7.77
C GLY A 172 0.22 14.45 -6.86
N PHE A 173 0.38 13.18 -6.51
CA PHE A 173 1.57 12.70 -5.83
C PHE A 173 2.78 12.68 -6.77
N ASN A 174 3.96 12.87 -6.19
CA ASN A 174 5.24 12.64 -6.84
C ASN A 174 5.89 11.38 -6.24
N THR A 175 6.16 10.37 -7.06
CA THR A 175 6.88 9.18 -6.62
C THR A 175 8.35 9.54 -6.38
N VAL A 176 8.80 9.41 -5.13
CA VAL A 176 10.17 9.77 -4.75
C VAL A 176 11.08 8.56 -4.63
N ASP A 177 10.55 7.39 -4.29
CA ASP A 177 11.34 6.15 -4.21
C ASP A 177 10.47 4.89 -4.25
N SER A 178 11.13 3.73 -4.39
CA SER A 178 10.51 2.41 -4.39
C SER A 178 11.43 1.38 -3.76
N PHE A 179 10.95 0.69 -2.72
CA PHE A 179 11.69 -0.37 -2.03
C PHE A 179 11.04 -1.72 -2.30
N THR A 180 11.85 -2.76 -2.46
CA THR A 180 11.38 -4.12 -2.67
C THR A 180 11.69 -4.98 -1.45
N LEU A 181 10.64 -5.56 -0.87
CA LEU A 181 10.73 -6.59 0.15
C LEU A 181 10.75 -7.96 -0.53
N LEU A 182 11.78 -8.75 -0.28
CA LEU A 182 11.86 -10.15 -0.70
C LEU A 182 11.49 -11.07 0.47
N ALA A 183 10.43 -11.85 0.33
CA ALA A 183 10.04 -12.82 1.34
C ALA A 183 10.95 -14.05 1.29
N LYS A 184 11.55 -14.43 2.44
CA LYS A 184 12.37 -15.65 2.56
C LYS A 184 11.55 -16.93 2.42
N SER A 185 10.26 -16.88 2.76
CA SER A 185 9.35 -18.02 2.65
C SER A 185 7.92 -17.55 2.34
N ARG A 186 7.10 -18.44 1.83
CA ARG A 186 5.67 -18.22 1.59
C ARG A 186 4.86 -19.34 2.21
N ILE A 187 3.63 -19.00 2.63
CA ILE A 187 2.65 -20.01 3.08
C ILE A 187 2.43 -20.99 1.93
N LYS A 188 2.71 -22.27 2.19
CA LYS A 188 2.44 -23.35 1.24
C LYS A 188 0.94 -23.59 1.20
N GLY A 189 0.26 -23.19 0.13
CA GLY A 189 -1.11 -23.63 -0.13
C GLY A 189 -1.15 -25.11 -0.53
N ASN A 190 -2.32 -25.75 -0.37
CA ASN A 190 -2.57 -27.13 -0.81
C ASN A 190 -2.74 -27.17 -2.34
N ILE A 191 -1.67 -26.87 -3.08
CA ILE A 191 -1.70 -26.82 -4.54
C ILE A 191 -1.09 -28.12 -5.06
N LYS A 192 -1.91 -28.95 -5.70
CA LYS A 192 -1.47 -30.21 -6.33
C LYS A 192 -0.52 -29.98 -7.50
N GLN A 193 -0.69 -28.87 -8.23
CA GLN A 193 0.15 -28.51 -9.38
C GLN A 193 0.37 -26.99 -9.38
N GLN A 194 1.61 -26.56 -9.59
CA GLN A 194 1.93 -25.15 -9.74
C GLN A 194 1.66 -24.71 -11.18
N MET A 195 0.69 -23.80 -11.35
CA MET A 195 0.29 -23.24 -12.65
C MET A 195 1.04 -21.94 -13.00
N HIS A 196 1.52 -21.21 -11.99
CA HIS A 196 2.16 -19.88 -12.15
C HIS A 196 3.34 -19.73 -11.19
N ALA A 197 4.26 -18.83 -11.53
CA ALA A 197 5.34 -18.46 -10.62
C ALA A 197 4.78 -17.86 -9.32
N ARG A 198 5.30 -18.28 -8.18
CA ARG A 198 4.96 -17.69 -6.88
C ARG A 198 5.63 -16.32 -6.75
N ARG A 199 4.89 -15.35 -6.26
CA ARG A 199 5.44 -14.04 -5.94
C ARG A 199 6.11 -14.07 -4.58
N TYR A 200 7.35 -13.60 -4.52
CA TYR A 200 8.15 -13.47 -3.29
C TYR A 200 8.47 -12.01 -3.00
N ASP A 201 8.03 -11.10 -3.83
CA ASP A 201 8.27 -9.67 -3.76
C ASP A 201 7.02 -8.91 -3.28
N SER A 202 7.22 -7.91 -2.47
CA SER A 202 6.26 -6.84 -2.21
C SER A 202 6.97 -5.51 -2.39
N VAL A 203 6.25 -4.48 -2.80
CA VAL A 203 6.81 -3.18 -3.12
C VAL A 203 6.27 -2.13 -2.16
N PHE A 204 7.17 -1.32 -1.59
CA PHE A 204 6.84 -0.10 -0.88
C PHE A 204 7.09 1.08 -1.81
N LYS A 205 6.03 1.74 -2.26
CA LYS A 205 6.12 3.01 -2.99
C LYS A 205 6.12 4.16 -2.00
N VAL A 206 7.06 5.09 -2.15
CA VAL A 206 7.12 6.31 -1.37
C VAL A 206 6.68 7.47 -2.26
N LEU A 207 5.57 8.07 -1.89
CA LEU A 207 4.89 9.12 -2.65
C LEU A 207 4.88 10.40 -1.81
N LYS A 208 5.17 11.54 -2.42
CA LYS A 208 5.20 12.83 -1.72
C LYS A 208 4.16 13.77 -2.30
N LYS A 209 3.38 14.43 -1.43
CA LYS A 209 2.48 15.51 -1.81
C LYS A 209 3.29 16.79 -1.98
N THR A 210 3.29 17.39 -3.17
CA THR A 210 4.05 18.61 -3.45
C THR A 210 3.13 19.74 -3.94
N LYS A 211 3.38 20.99 -3.51
CA LYS A 211 2.57 22.16 -3.89
C LYS A 211 2.64 22.49 -5.39
N SER A 212 3.75 22.19 -6.03
CA SER A 212 3.97 22.49 -7.45
C SER A 212 4.30 21.18 -8.18
N TYR A 213 3.28 20.42 -8.48
CA TYR A 213 3.47 19.23 -9.26
C TYR A 213 3.51 19.59 -10.76
N LYS A 214 4.72 19.54 -11.31
CA LYS A 214 4.91 19.17 -12.71
C LYS A 214 5.72 17.88 -12.67
N SER A 215 5.05 16.75 -12.82
CA SER A 215 5.68 15.45 -12.88
C SER A 215 6.94 15.51 -13.74
N ARG A 216 8.11 15.31 -13.14
CA ARG A 216 9.35 15.22 -13.90
C ARG A 216 9.39 13.97 -14.77
N CYS A 217 8.70 12.92 -14.33
CA CYS A 217 8.61 11.65 -15.07
C CYS A 217 7.67 11.74 -16.27
N LEU A 218 6.62 12.56 -16.21
CA LEU A 218 5.65 12.74 -17.29
C LEU A 218 6.01 13.88 -18.27
N ARG A 219 7.18 14.53 -18.13
CA ARG A 219 7.63 15.55 -19.10
C ARG A 219 7.82 15.04 -20.52
N TRP A 220 7.86 13.73 -20.71
CA TRP A 220 7.99 13.07 -22.02
C TRP A 220 6.66 12.66 -22.62
N CYS A 221 5.59 12.66 -21.82
CA CYS A 221 4.22 12.52 -22.29
C CYS A 221 3.52 13.84 -22.07
N ASP A 222 2.72 14.26 -23.01
CA ASP A 222 1.79 15.37 -22.82
C ASP A 222 0.93 15.03 -21.58
N THR A 223 1.13 15.79 -20.50
CA THR A 223 0.54 15.48 -19.17
C THR A 223 -0.98 15.50 -19.20
N GLU A 224 -1.58 16.29 -20.09
CA GLU A 224 -3.02 16.30 -20.32
C GLU A 224 -3.46 14.96 -20.92
N THR A 225 -2.76 14.48 -21.94
CA THR A 225 -3.10 13.23 -22.64
C THR A 225 -3.03 12.00 -21.74
N LEU A 226 -2.02 11.91 -20.87
CA LEU A 226 -1.89 10.74 -19.96
C LEU A 226 -2.90 10.81 -18.81
N ALA A 227 -3.14 12.00 -18.25
CA ALA A 227 -4.19 12.21 -17.27
C ALA A 227 -5.57 11.89 -17.86
N ASP A 228 -5.83 12.28 -19.11
CA ASP A 228 -7.07 12.00 -19.83
C ASP A 228 -7.21 10.51 -20.15
N ILE A 229 -6.13 9.83 -20.54
CA ILE A 229 -6.12 8.38 -20.74
C ILE A 229 -6.41 7.65 -19.44
N ILE A 230 -5.76 8.02 -18.33
CA ILE A 230 -5.99 7.43 -17.01
C ILE A 230 -7.41 7.75 -16.52
N HIS A 231 -7.87 8.99 -16.68
CA HIS A 231 -9.24 9.41 -16.33
C HIS A 231 -10.27 8.70 -17.19
N GLY A 232 -10.02 8.58 -18.49
CA GLY A 232 -10.85 7.84 -19.42
C GLY A 232 -10.91 6.35 -19.09
N PHE A 233 -9.77 5.75 -18.75
CA PHE A 233 -9.69 4.36 -18.30
C PHE A 233 -10.47 4.15 -16.99
N ILE A 234 -10.26 5.02 -15.99
CA ILE A 234 -10.98 5.01 -14.72
C ILE A 234 -12.48 5.20 -14.96
N LYS A 235 -12.87 6.21 -15.73
CA LYS A 235 -14.28 6.54 -16.01
C LYS A 235 -15.02 5.44 -16.78
N ASN A 236 -14.35 4.75 -17.69
CA ASN A 236 -14.96 3.69 -18.51
C ASN A 236 -14.98 2.33 -17.82
N ASN A 237 -14.10 2.10 -16.83
CA ASN A 237 -14.02 0.83 -16.10
C ASN A 237 -14.54 0.91 -14.66
N ILE A 238 -15.02 2.08 -14.22
CA ILE A 238 -15.52 2.35 -12.85
C ILE A 238 -16.93 2.97 -12.93
N LYS A 239 -17.76 2.51 -13.87
CA LYS A 239 -19.21 2.82 -13.88
C LYS A 239 -19.96 2.02 -12.86
#